data_b838e309d687686d581cbcdd814ae0fb
#
_entry.id   b838e309d687686d581cbcdd814ae0fb
#
_cell.length_a   1.000
_cell.length_b   1.000
_cell.length_c   1.000
_cell.angle_alpha   90.00
_cell.angle_beta   90.00
_cell.angle_gamma   90.00
#
_symmetry.space_group_name_H-M   'P 1'
#
loop_
_entity.id
_entity.type
_entity.pdbx_description
1 polymer ?
#
loop_
_entity_poly.entity_id
_entity_poly.type
_entity_poly.pdbx_seq_one_letter_code
_entity_poly.pdbx_strand_id
1 'polypeptide(L)'
;MVGLGVAGQLGLEFVREAASAEDAILSALADVKRAIPRAQLVEAGPDFVGLTDVADLLGMSRQNMRKLMVTHASSFPAPLHAGSASLWHLALVLQFLGERGQAKVTQTLVEVARTAMRLNITKETALVGQPVDQRLHALLA
;
A
#
# COMPACT_ATOMS: atom_id res chain seq x y z
N MET A 1 -11.80 4.88 -13.47
CA MET A 1 -11.17 4.61 -14.79
C MET A 1 -10.90 3.13 -14.92
N VAL A 2 -11.16 2.57 -16.06
CA VAL A 2 -10.83 1.16 -16.36
C VAL A 2 -9.76 1.15 -17.44
N GLY A 3 -8.63 0.52 -17.16
CA GLY A 3 -7.53 0.38 -18.12
C GLY A 3 -7.15 -1.08 -18.30
N LEU A 4 -6.76 -1.47 -19.51
CA LEU A 4 -6.19 -2.78 -19.76
C LEU A 4 -4.74 -2.79 -19.30
N GLY A 5 -4.43 -3.67 -18.36
CA GLY A 5 -3.06 -3.89 -17.90
C GLY A 5 -2.28 -4.79 -18.85
N VAL A 6 -1.00 -4.95 -18.54
CA VAL A 6 -0.11 -5.85 -19.27
C VAL A 6 -0.43 -7.31 -18.90
N ALA A 7 -0.32 -8.23 -19.87
CA ALA A 7 -0.46 -9.68 -19.68
C ALA A 7 -1.84 -10.12 -19.12
N GLY A 8 -2.91 -9.53 -19.65
CA GLY A 8 -4.28 -9.90 -19.25
C GLY A 8 -4.71 -9.36 -17.88
N GLN A 9 -3.95 -8.45 -17.30
CA GLN A 9 -4.33 -7.75 -16.08
C GLN A 9 -5.19 -6.52 -16.40
N LEU A 10 -6.10 -6.20 -15.51
CA LEU A 10 -7.00 -5.06 -15.63
C LEU A 10 -6.77 -4.12 -14.45
N GLY A 11 -6.44 -2.87 -14.74
CA GLY A 11 -6.35 -1.82 -13.72
C GLY A 11 -7.71 -1.16 -13.54
N LEU A 12 -8.20 -1.10 -12.31
CA LEU A 12 -9.46 -0.46 -11.97
C LEU A 12 -9.22 0.62 -10.92
N GLU A 13 -9.78 1.80 -11.18
CA GLU A 13 -9.79 2.90 -10.23
C GLU A 13 -11.24 3.17 -9.83
N PHE A 14 -11.48 3.31 -8.54
CA PHE A 14 -12.80 3.56 -8.00
C PHE A 14 -12.85 4.89 -7.25
N VAL A 15 -13.92 5.63 -7.51
CA VAL A 15 -14.30 6.79 -6.70
C VAL A 15 -15.72 6.52 -6.21
N ARG A 16 -15.90 6.40 -4.90
CA ARG A 16 -17.22 6.13 -4.32
C ARG A 16 -17.37 6.69 -2.92
N GLU A 17 -18.59 7.03 -2.58
CA GLU A 17 -18.95 7.42 -1.23
C GLU A 17 -19.18 6.17 -0.37
N ALA A 18 -18.66 6.20 0.85
CA ALA A 18 -18.83 5.14 1.83
C ALA A 18 -18.59 5.69 3.24
N ALA A 19 -18.94 4.94 4.26
CA ALA A 19 -18.72 5.32 5.65
C ALA A 19 -17.24 5.44 6.01
N SER A 20 -16.38 4.70 5.32
CA SER A 20 -14.92 4.76 5.48
C SER A 20 -14.22 4.40 4.17
N ALA A 21 -12.93 4.70 4.10
CA ALA A 21 -12.09 4.28 2.97
C ALA A 21 -12.03 2.74 2.87
N GLU A 22 -11.98 2.04 3.99
CA GLU A 22 -12.02 0.57 4.01
C GLU A 22 -13.31 0.04 3.39
N ASP A 23 -14.46 0.57 3.80
CA ASP A 23 -15.76 0.16 3.24
C ASP A 23 -15.84 0.42 1.74
N ALA A 24 -15.30 1.56 1.28
CA ALA A 24 -15.24 1.88 -0.15
C ALA A 24 -14.43 0.82 -0.92
N ILE A 25 -13.27 0.45 -0.43
CA ILE A 25 -12.39 -0.53 -1.07
C ILE A 25 -13.03 -1.92 -1.07
N LEU A 26 -13.55 -2.36 0.06
CA LEU A 26 -14.18 -3.68 0.18
C LEU A 26 -15.42 -3.80 -0.69
N SER A 27 -16.25 -2.76 -0.76
CA SER A 27 -17.42 -2.75 -1.62
C SER A 27 -17.05 -2.76 -3.11
N ALA A 28 -15.97 -2.06 -3.48
CA ALA A 28 -15.44 -2.09 -4.85
C ALA A 28 -14.98 -3.50 -5.25
N LEU A 29 -14.25 -4.18 -4.38
CA LEU A 29 -13.83 -5.56 -4.60
C LEU A 29 -15.01 -6.52 -4.73
N ALA A 30 -16.03 -6.37 -3.89
CA ALA A 30 -17.25 -7.17 -3.96
C ALA A 30 -17.96 -6.98 -5.31
N ASP A 31 -18.02 -5.75 -5.81
CA ASP A 31 -18.62 -5.45 -7.12
C ASP A 31 -17.82 -6.08 -8.25
N VAL A 32 -16.50 -6.01 -8.22
CA VAL A 32 -15.64 -6.66 -9.21
C VAL A 32 -15.85 -8.17 -9.20
N LYS A 33 -15.93 -8.78 -8.02
CA LYS A 33 -16.11 -10.23 -7.88
C LYS A 33 -17.46 -10.70 -8.40
N ARG A 34 -18.51 -9.87 -8.25
CA ARG A 34 -19.82 -10.16 -8.84
C ARG A 34 -19.82 -10.04 -10.35
N ALA A 35 -19.17 -9.00 -10.89
CA ALA A 35 -19.08 -8.76 -12.32
C ALA A 35 -18.19 -9.77 -13.03
N ILE A 36 -17.09 -10.16 -12.40
CA ILE A 36 -16.08 -11.06 -12.94
C ILE A 36 -15.74 -12.11 -11.87
N PRO A 37 -16.53 -13.19 -11.72
CA PRO A 37 -16.34 -14.18 -10.65
C PRO A 37 -14.97 -14.85 -10.62
N ARG A 38 -14.29 -14.92 -11.76
CA ARG A 38 -12.94 -15.50 -11.88
C ARG A 38 -11.81 -14.50 -11.66
N ALA A 39 -12.14 -13.23 -11.44
CA ALA A 39 -11.14 -12.21 -11.18
C ALA A 39 -10.34 -12.53 -9.92
N GLN A 40 -9.03 -12.34 -9.99
CA GLN A 40 -8.12 -12.47 -8.87
C GLN A 40 -7.42 -11.15 -8.63
N LEU A 41 -7.29 -10.77 -7.37
CA LEU A 41 -6.54 -9.59 -6.99
C LEU A 41 -5.05 -9.83 -7.25
N VAL A 42 -4.44 -8.99 -8.08
CA VAL A 42 -2.99 -8.99 -8.29
C VAL A 42 -2.33 -8.03 -7.32
N GLU A 43 -2.84 -6.82 -7.23
CA GLU A 43 -2.32 -5.79 -6.32
C GLU A 43 -3.42 -4.79 -5.98
N ALA A 44 -3.51 -4.44 -4.71
CA ALA A 44 -4.29 -3.30 -4.25
C ALA A 44 -3.36 -2.10 -4.06
N GLY A 45 -3.78 -0.93 -4.49
CA GLY A 45 -2.97 0.28 -4.37
C GLY A 45 -3.74 1.48 -3.83
N PRO A 46 -3.00 2.47 -3.32
CA PRO A 46 -1.53 2.53 -3.22
C PRO A 46 -0.97 1.76 -2.00
N ASP A 47 0.07 0.96 -2.23
CA ASP A 47 0.78 0.26 -1.15
C ASP A 47 2.29 0.22 -1.41
N PHE A 48 2.72 -0.44 -2.48
CA PHE A 48 4.15 -0.53 -2.84
C PHE A 48 4.57 0.76 -3.53
N VAL A 49 5.45 1.52 -2.88
CA VAL A 49 5.84 2.85 -3.36
C VAL A 49 7.35 3.06 -3.29
N GLY A 50 7.88 3.78 -4.28
CA GLY A 50 9.18 4.41 -4.18
C GLY A 50 9.09 5.77 -3.51
N LEU A 51 10.23 6.38 -3.18
CA LEU A 51 10.24 7.71 -2.54
C LEU A 51 9.64 8.79 -3.42
N THR A 52 9.77 8.67 -4.74
CA THR A 52 9.16 9.60 -5.69
C THR A 52 7.63 9.56 -5.61
N ASP A 53 7.06 8.35 -5.53
CA ASP A 53 5.61 8.17 -5.43
C ASP A 53 5.07 8.82 -4.14
N VAL A 54 5.78 8.65 -3.02
CA VAL A 54 5.40 9.26 -1.74
C VAL A 54 5.46 10.79 -1.84
N ALA A 55 6.53 11.32 -2.42
CA ALA A 55 6.70 12.76 -2.61
C ALA A 55 5.55 13.34 -3.44
N ASP A 56 5.18 12.68 -4.54
CA ASP A 56 4.09 13.11 -5.41
C ASP A 56 2.73 13.10 -4.67
N LEU A 57 2.46 12.05 -3.90
CA LEU A 57 1.22 11.95 -3.13
C LEU A 57 1.08 13.03 -2.07
N LEU A 58 2.18 13.49 -1.49
CA LEU A 58 2.20 14.46 -0.40
C LEU A 58 2.52 15.89 -0.85
N GLY A 59 2.71 16.11 -2.14
CA GLY A 59 3.08 17.42 -2.67
C GLY A 59 4.46 17.89 -2.21
N MET A 60 5.37 16.95 -1.95
CA MET A 60 6.75 17.23 -1.53
C MET A 60 7.72 17.07 -2.69
N SER A 61 8.87 17.74 -2.61
CA SER A 61 9.92 17.48 -3.58
C SER A 61 10.58 16.11 -3.31
N ARG A 62 11.00 15.47 -4.38
CA ARG A 62 11.75 14.22 -4.34
C ARG A 62 13.02 14.33 -3.49
N GLN A 63 13.73 15.46 -3.61
CA GLN A 63 14.93 15.75 -2.84
C GLN A 63 14.64 15.84 -1.34
N ASN A 64 13.55 16.50 -0.98
CA ASN A 64 13.15 16.60 0.42
C ASN A 64 12.81 15.23 1.02
N MET A 65 12.10 14.39 0.30
CA MET A 65 11.79 13.02 0.74
C MET A 65 13.08 12.21 0.96
N ARG A 66 14.01 12.28 0.02
CA ARG A 66 15.30 11.61 0.16
C ARG A 66 16.11 12.14 1.35
N LYS A 67 16.09 13.45 1.57
CA LYS A 67 16.75 14.08 2.72
C LYS A 67 16.18 13.55 4.05
N LEU A 68 14.86 13.43 4.16
CA LEU A 68 14.22 12.87 5.35
C LEU A 68 14.65 11.42 5.60
N MET A 69 14.69 10.60 4.56
CA MET A 69 15.16 9.21 4.69
C MET A 69 16.60 9.14 5.18
N VAL A 70 17.49 9.93 4.61
CA VAL A 70 18.90 9.92 4.97
C VAL A 70 19.14 10.49 6.37
N THR A 71 18.48 11.61 6.70
CA THR A 71 18.61 12.27 8.00
C THR A 71 18.09 11.39 9.14
N HIS A 72 17.03 10.61 8.89
CA HIS A 72 16.39 9.75 9.89
C HIS A 72 16.61 8.27 9.60
N ALA A 73 17.77 7.89 9.08
CA ALA A 73 18.04 6.53 8.60
C ALA A 73 17.78 5.44 9.65
N SER A 74 18.01 5.73 10.94
CA SER A 74 17.79 4.77 12.02
C SER A 74 16.32 4.54 12.36
N SER A 75 15.43 5.47 12.03
CA SER A 75 14.00 5.44 12.37
C SER A 75 13.07 5.43 11.17
N PHE A 76 13.60 5.72 9.97
CA PHE A 76 12.84 5.60 8.74
C PHE A 76 12.47 4.12 8.51
N PRO A 77 11.25 3.82 8.03
CA PRO A 77 10.84 2.44 7.81
C PRO A 77 11.81 1.68 6.91
N ALA A 78 12.03 0.41 7.22
CA ALA A 78 12.79 -0.47 6.34
C ALA A 78 12.03 -0.69 5.02
N PRO A 79 12.73 -0.77 3.89
CA PRO A 79 12.08 -1.06 2.63
C PRO A 79 11.52 -2.49 2.61
N LEU A 80 10.38 -2.66 1.94
CA LEU A 80 9.84 -3.99 1.63
C LEU A 80 10.80 -4.78 0.74
N HIS A 81 11.43 -4.09 -0.19
CA HIS A 81 12.43 -4.62 -1.08
C HIS A 81 13.53 -3.58 -1.28
N ALA A 82 14.77 -3.98 -1.13
CA ALA A 82 15.94 -3.16 -1.40
C ALA A 82 16.69 -3.71 -2.62
N GLY A 83 16.91 -2.87 -3.60
CA GLY A 83 17.56 -3.24 -4.85
C GLY A 83 17.77 -2.04 -5.75
N SER A 84 17.83 -2.24 -7.06
CA SER A 84 17.92 -1.13 -8.02
C SER A 84 16.71 -0.19 -7.95
N ALA A 85 15.52 -0.73 -7.59
CA ALA A 85 14.32 0.02 -7.28
C ALA A 85 13.85 -0.40 -5.89
N SER A 86 14.11 0.42 -4.88
CA SER A 86 13.66 0.17 -3.52
C SER A 86 12.19 0.54 -3.38
N LEU A 87 11.45 -0.30 -2.65
CA LEU A 87 10.01 -0.14 -2.41
C LEU A 87 9.72 -0.20 -0.91
N TRP A 88 8.73 0.59 -0.50
CA TRP A 88 8.21 0.63 0.87
C TRP A 88 6.71 0.39 0.87
N HIS A 89 6.20 -0.07 2.00
CA HIS A 89 4.76 0.04 2.26
C HIS A 89 4.41 1.49 2.56
N LEU A 90 3.54 2.06 1.75
CA LEU A 90 3.12 3.45 1.92
C LEU A 90 2.60 3.73 3.33
N ALA A 91 1.80 2.81 3.89
CA ALA A 91 1.24 2.98 5.24
C ALA A 91 2.32 3.24 6.31
N LEU A 92 3.45 2.55 6.22
CA LEU A 92 4.55 2.70 7.17
C LEU A 92 5.28 4.02 7.00
N VAL A 93 5.48 4.47 5.76
CA VAL A 93 6.09 5.78 5.49
C VAL A 93 5.17 6.91 5.94
N LEU A 94 3.87 6.81 5.70
CA LEU A 94 2.89 7.80 6.17
C LEU A 94 2.85 7.89 7.69
N GLN A 95 2.92 6.76 8.38
CA GLN A 95 2.99 6.73 9.84
C GLN A 95 4.23 7.49 10.34
N PHE A 96 5.39 7.19 9.79
CA PHE A 96 6.64 7.87 10.14
C PHE A 96 6.54 9.39 9.95
N LEU A 97 6.08 9.82 8.77
CA LEU A 97 5.97 11.24 8.44
C LEU A 97 4.93 11.96 9.30
N GLY A 98 3.80 11.31 9.57
CA GLY A 98 2.72 11.87 10.38
C GLY A 98 3.12 12.03 11.85
N GLU A 99 3.74 11.03 12.45
CA GLU A 99 4.20 11.05 13.83
C GLU A 99 5.24 12.15 14.08
N ARG A 100 6.04 12.47 13.08
CA ARG A 100 7.10 13.49 13.19
C ARG A 100 6.69 14.86 12.68
N GLY A 101 5.46 15.03 12.20
CA GLY A 101 4.99 16.29 11.65
C GLY A 101 5.74 16.74 10.39
N GLN A 102 6.38 15.83 9.67
CA GLN A 102 7.20 16.14 8.49
C GLN A 102 6.38 16.35 7.22
N ALA A 103 5.13 15.89 7.22
CA ALA A 103 4.22 16.08 6.10
C ALA A 103 2.78 16.14 6.59
N LYS A 104 1.93 16.79 5.82
CA LYS A 104 0.49 16.82 6.07
C LYS A 104 -0.13 15.54 5.54
N VAL A 105 -0.31 14.59 6.44
CA VAL A 105 -0.88 13.27 6.12
C VAL A 105 -2.34 13.23 6.54
N THR A 106 -3.24 12.98 5.59
CA THR A 106 -4.68 12.89 5.87
C THR A 106 -5.04 11.52 6.43
N GLN A 107 -6.05 11.48 7.28
CA GLN A 107 -6.56 10.23 7.82
C GLN A 107 -7.08 9.31 6.71
N THR A 108 -7.75 9.86 5.72
CA THR A 108 -8.25 9.10 4.57
C THR A 108 -7.11 8.40 3.81
N LEU A 109 -6.02 9.08 3.55
CA LEU A 109 -4.87 8.47 2.86
C LEU A 109 -4.26 7.35 3.70
N VAL A 110 -4.15 7.53 5.02
CA VAL A 110 -3.67 6.48 5.93
C VAL A 110 -4.56 5.25 5.88
N GLU A 111 -5.87 5.42 5.93
CA GLU A 111 -6.84 4.31 5.86
C GLU A 111 -6.75 3.56 4.53
N VAL A 112 -6.68 4.28 3.42
CA VAL A 112 -6.53 3.69 2.08
C VAL A 112 -5.24 2.87 2.01
N ALA A 113 -4.12 3.44 2.44
CA ALA A 113 -2.83 2.77 2.39
C ALA A 113 -2.80 1.52 3.30
N ARG A 114 -3.37 1.61 4.50
CA ARG A 114 -3.46 0.47 5.42
C ARG A 114 -4.34 -0.65 4.86
N THR A 115 -5.47 -0.30 4.28
CA THR A 115 -6.37 -1.29 3.68
C THR A 115 -5.71 -1.97 2.49
N ALA A 116 -5.05 -1.22 1.61
CA ALA A 116 -4.31 -1.77 0.49
C ALA A 116 -3.21 -2.74 0.97
N MET A 117 -2.44 -2.37 1.98
CA MET A 117 -1.42 -3.22 2.58
C MET A 117 -2.01 -4.52 3.12
N ARG A 118 -3.12 -4.45 3.87
CA ARG A 118 -3.80 -5.63 4.42
C ARG A 118 -4.30 -6.57 3.31
N LEU A 119 -4.86 -6.03 2.24
CA LEU A 119 -5.32 -6.81 1.09
C LEU A 119 -4.17 -7.53 0.41
N ASN A 120 -3.05 -6.85 0.18
CA ASN A 120 -1.89 -7.45 -0.44
C ASN A 120 -1.28 -8.55 0.44
N ILE A 121 -1.19 -8.35 1.74
CA ILE A 121 -0.73 -9.36 2.68
C ILE A 121 -1.67 -10.58 2.68
N THR A 122 -2.97 -10.35 2.69
CA THR A 122 -3.98 -11.42 2.65
C THR A 122 -3.86 -12.23 1.35
N LYS A 123 -3.69 -11.54 0.22
CA LYS A 123 -3.46 -12.19 -1.07
C LYS A 123 -2.20 -13.06 -1.05
N GLU A 124 -1.09 -12.54 -0.53
CA GLU A 124 0.17 -13.28 -0.45
C GLU A 124 0.04 -14.51 0.46
N THR A 125 -0.63 -14.36 1.59
CA THR A 125 -0.92 -15.48 2.50
C THR A 125 -1.72 -16.57 1.81
N ALA A 126 -2.72 -16.19 1.00
CA ALA A 126 -3.51 -17.14 0.23
C ALA A 126 -2.66 -17.89 -0.82
N LEU A 127 -1.69 -17.21 -1.44
CA LEU A 127 -0.78 -17.84 -2.41
C LEU A 127 0.13 -18.90 -1.76
N VAL A 128 0.56 -18.66 -0.53
CA VAL A 128 1.34 -19.66 0.24
C VAL A 128 0.49 -20.88 0.59
N GLY A 129 -0.83 -20.71 0.70
CA GLY A 129 -1.75 -21.81 1.00
C GLY A 129 -1.68 -22.32 2.44
N GLN A 130 -1.02 -21.59 3.32
CA GLN A 130 -0.82 -21.95 4.71
C GLN A 130 -1.25 -20.81 5.62
N PRO A 131 -1.85 -21.08 6.76
CA PRO A 131 -2.05 -20.06 7.77
C PRO A 131 -0.71 -19.54 8.29
N VAL A 132 -0.72 -18.36 8.91
CA VAL A 132 0.48 -17.79 9.51
C VAL A 132 1.13 -18.81 10.48
N ASP A 133 2.39 -19.10 10.24
CA ASP A 133 3.14 -20.00 11.10
C ASP A 133 3.58 -19.23 12.37
N GLN A 134 3.01 -19.61 13.51
CA GLN A 134 3.30 -18.94 14.78
C GLN A 134 4.77 -19.07 15.19
N ARG A 135 5.47 -20.12 14.79
CA ARG A 135 6.90 -20.29 15.07
C ARG A 135 7.72 -19.24 14.30
N LEU A 136 7.38 -19.03 13.04
CA LEU A 136 8.02 -17.97 12.23
C LEU A 136 7.69 -16.60 12.79
N HIS A 137 6.44 -16.36 13.16
CA HIS A 137 6.02 -15.09 13.76
C HIS A 137 6.80 -14.77 15.03
N ALA A 138 7.00 -15.75 15.90
CA ALA A 138 7.77 -15.58 17.13
C ALA A 138 9.24 -15.21 16.88
N LEU A 139 9.82 -15.69 15.78
CA LEU A 139 11.19 -15.37 15.39
C LEU A 139 11.34 -13.96 14.79
N LEU A 140 10.25 -13.39 14.25
CA LEU A 140 10.24 -12.07 13.62
C LEU A 140 9.82 -10.93 14.56
N ALA A 141 9.30 -11.30 15.72
CA ALA A 141 8.81 -10.32 16.71
C ALA A 141 9.93 -9.56 17.44
#